data_5f0ab5712854ea11ce92c7e4a861082b
#
_entry.id   5f0ab5712854ea11ce92c7e4a861082b
#
_cell.length_a   1.000
_cell.length_b   1.000
_cell.length_c   1.000
_cell.angle_alpha   90.00
_cell.angle_beta   90.00
_cell.angle_gamma   90.00
#
_symmetry.space_group_name_H-M   'P 1'
#
loop_
_entity.id
_entity.type
_entity.pdbx_description
1 polymer ?
#
loop_
_entity_poly.entity_id
_entity_poly.type
_entity_poly.pdbx_seq_one_letter_code
_entity_poly.pdbx_strand_id
1 'polypeptide(L)'
;LSQELANLLAKTFISRRDVKAIQRPEGHYIVHAKRDKAGKEIERYPWDRASLNAHLAGEKTYGHYLLDQDDKTKLFAFDIDLEKPNPTKGIKFYYPGGSPDGSWGGFPMELDPRAAWLDRRHPARPWMKYQFKMIAAKLMRVIHEDLEIPCAAAYSGGKGIHVYGFTGSIPAAEAREGAQIVLDTLGEWEPSRGENFYKHKDQDFLRGYPNVSIEVFPKQDSLADKDLGNLMRLPLGRNLKSSDPTFFIDMASPMADMVPVDPTWALTGGALRPWSRV
;
A
#
# COMPACT_ATOMS: atom_id res chain seq x y z
N LEU A 1 -17.76 9.34 13.23
CA LEU A 1 -16.96 8.15 12.94
C LEU A 1 -17.45 7.02 13.83
N SER A 2 -17.80 5.86 13.22
CA SER A 2 -18.42 4.79 14.00
C SER A 2 -17.38 4.10 14.91
N GLN A 3 -17.79 3.80 16.13
CA GLN A 3 -17.03 2.97 17.07
C GLN A 3 -16.60 1.65 16.44
N GLU A 4 -17.47 1.11 15.62
CA GLU A 4 -17.28 -0.14 14.90
C GLU A 4 -16.08 -0.09 13.97
N LEU A 5 -15.93 0.97 13.15
CA LEU A 5 -14.82 1.13 12.24
C LEU A 5 -13.46 1.20 12.96
N ALA A 6 -13.38 1.94 14.07
CA ALA A 6 -12.16 2.01 14.88
C ALA A 6 -11.77 0.64 15.45
N ASN A 7 -12.76 -0.13 15.92
CA ASN A 7 -12.54 -1.48 16.43
C ASN A 7 -12.10 -2.46 15.33
N LEU A 8 -12.74 -2.40 14.14
CA LEU A 8 -12.36 -3.22 13.00
C LEU A 8 -10.95 -2.90 12.55
N LEU A 9 -10.61 -1.62 12.42
CA LEU A 9 -9.27 -1.18 12.03
C LEU A 9 -8.20 -1.70 13.01
N ALA A 10 -8.44 -1.56 14.32
CA ALA A 10 -7.53 -2.07 15.35
C ALA A 10 -7.41 -3.60 15.32
N LYS A 11 -8.55 -4.31 15.14
CA LYS A 11 -8.56 -5.77 15.06
C LYS A 11 -7.77 -6.28 13.87
N THR A 12 -7.90 -5.64 12.73
CA THR A 12 -7.34 -6.11 11.46
C THR A 12 -5.87 -5.72 11.28
N PHE A 13 -5.48 -4.50 11.66
CA PHE A 13 -4.16 -3.97 11.33
C PHE A 13 -3.16 -3.96 12.49
N ILE A 14 -3.62 -3.79 13.73
CA ILE A 14 -2.70 -3.55 14.84
C ILE A 14 -2.26 -4.87 15.47
N SER A 15 -1.06 -5.32 15.13
CA SER A 15 -0.38 -6.45 15.79
C SER A 15 0.25 -5.97 17.10
N ARG A 16 1.09 -4.93 17.03
CA ARG A 16 1.81 -4.35 18.17
C ARG A 16 0.99 -3.25 18.84
N ARG A 17 0.48 -3.51 20.06
CA ARG A 17 -0.44 -2.60 20.74
C ARG A 17 0.23 -1.60 21.70
N ASP A 18 1.40 -1.92 22.20
CA ASP A 18 2.16 -1.13 23.17
C ASP A 18 2.85 0.10 22.58
N VAL A 19 2.91 0.20 21.26
CA VAL A 19 3.60 1.28 20.55
C VAL A 19 2.91 1.62 19.23
N LYS A 20 2.99 2.87 18.84
CA LYS A 20 2.59 3.38 17.52
C LYS A 20 3.60 4.41 17.03
N ALA A 21 3.66 4.63 15.74
CA ALA A 21 4.42 5.71 15.14
C ALA A 21 3.49 6.84 14.69
N ILE A 22 3.98 8.07 14.69
CA ILE A 22 3.26 9.25 14.18
C ILE A 22 4.00 9.81 12.97
N GLN A 23 3.26 10.11 11.91
CA GLN A 23 3.80 10.75 10.72
C GLN A 23 4.09 12.23 10.99
N ARG A 24 5.23 12.70 10.52
CA ARG A 24 5.58 14.11 10.47
C ARG A 24 5.18 14.74 9.13
N PRO A 25 5.04 16.07 9.06
CA PRO A 25 4.66 16.76 7.81
C PRO A 25 5.59 16.45 6.64
N GLU A 26 6.88 16.20 6.89
CA GLU A 26 7.87 15.83 5.88
C GLU A 26 7.69 14.41 5.34
N GLY A 27 6.81 13.62 5.98
CA GLY A 27 6.40 12.28 5.56
C GLY A 27 7.10 11.13 6.27
N HIS A 28 8.15 11.38 7.08
CA HIS A 28 8.77 10.33 7.88
C HIS A 28 7.97 10.03 9.15
N TYR A 29 8.22 8.86 9.74
CA TYR A 29 7.57 8.40 10.95
C TYR A 29 8.56 8.37 12.11
N ILE A 30 8.07 8.74 13.28
CA ILE A 30 8.80 8.59 14.54
C ILE A 30 7.94 7.81 15.54
N VAL A 31 8.58 7.11 16.48
CA VAL A 31 7.86 6.50 17.62
C VAL A 31 7.11 7.60 18.37
N HIS A 32 5.82 7.36 18.58
CA HIS A 32 4.98 8.27 19.37
C HIS A 32 5.22 8.02 20.86
N ALA A 33 6.06 8.85 21.45
CA ALA A 33 6.54 8.71 22.82
C ALA A 33 6.73 10.05 23.51
N LYS A 34 6.68 10.03 24.84
CA LYS A 34 7.19 11.11 25.67
C LYS A 34 8.71 11.12 25.60
N ARG A 35 9.29 12.30 25.47
CA ARG A 35 10.75 12.47 25.36
C ARG A 35 11.26 13.45 26.42
N ASP A 36 12.50 13.26 26.84
CA ASP A 36 13.19 14.21 27.70
C ASP A 36 13.68 15.45 26.91
N LYS A 37 14.34 16.38 27.62
CA LYS A 37 14.88 17.61 27.02
C LYS A 37 15.98 17.35 25.98
N ALA A 38 16.65 16.19 26.06
CA ALA A 38 17.65 15.75 25.10
C ALA A 38 17.06 14.98 23.90
N GLY A 39 15.73 14.81 23.86
CA GLY A 39 15.03 14.07 22.81
C GLY A 39 15.02 12.55 22.99
N LYS A 40 15.55 12.04 24.11
CA LYS A 40 15.55 10.60 24.40
C LYS A 40 14.14 10.15 24.79
N GLU A 41 13.75 8.99 24.27
CA GLU A 41 12.47 8.34 24.58
C GLU A 41 12.41 7.93 26.06
N ILE A 42 11.34 8.36 26.74
CA ILE A 42 11.08 8.03 28.15
C ILE A 42 9.97 6.99 28.25
N GLU A 43 8.87 7.19 27.50
CA GLU A 43 7.65 6.39 27.60
C GLU A 43 6.94 6.38 26.26
N ARG A 44 6.56 5.19 25.77
CA ARG A 44 5.79 5.00 24.55
C ARG A 44 4.30 5.13 24.81
N TYR A 45 3.61 5.72 23.86
CA TYR A 45 2.16 5.78 23.93
C TYR A 45 1.56 4.56 23.22
N PRO A 46 0.84 3.69 23.97
CA PRO A 46 0.16 2.55 23.38
C PRO A 46 -0.99 3.00 22.47
N TRP A 47 -1.49 2.08 21.67
CA TRP A 47 -2.72 2.30 20.93
C TRP A 47 -3.91 2.45 21.87
N ASP A 48 -4.67 3.50 21.67
CA ASP A 48 -5.90 3.80 22.35
C ASP A 48 -6.98 4.27 21.38
N ARG A 49 -8.19 4.35 21.84
CA ARG A 49 -9.33 4.80 21.06
C ARG A 49 -9.20 6.23 20.58
N ALA A 50 -8.63 7.12 21.37
CA ALA A 50 -8.44 8.52 21.01
C ALA A 50 -7.48 8.64 19.81
N SER A 51 -6.41 7.86 19.77
CA SER A 51 -5.49 7.80 18.65
C SER A 51 -6.16 7.30 17.38
N LEU A 52 -6.97 6.24 17.45
CA LEU A 52 -7.71 5.73 16.30
C LEU A 52 -8.69 6.76 15.75
N ASN A 53 -9.44 7.41 16.64
CA ASN A 53 -10.37 8.46 16.24
C ASN A 53 -9.65 9.66 15.60
N ALA A 54 -8.55 10.13 16.16
CA ALA A 54 -7.74 11.20 15.61
C ALA A 54 -7.15 10.84 14.21
N HIS A 55 -6.79 9.55 14.04
CA HIS A 55 -6.33 9.05 12.74
C HIS A 55 -7.47 9.05 11.70
N LEU A 56 -8.60 8.48 12.02
CA LEU A 56 -9.77 8.41 11.15
C LEU A 56 -10.35 9.81 10.82
N ALA A 57 -10.21 10.77 11.74
CA ALA A 57 -10.58 12.16 11.50
C ALA A 57 -9.56 12.92 10.63
N GLY A 58 -8.39 12.31 10.35
CA GLY A 58 -7.31 12.96 9.60
C GLY A 58 -6.57 14.06 10.38
N GLU A 59 -6.76 14.14 11.71
CA GLU A 59 -6.08 15.08 12.60
C GLU A 59 -4.63 14.67 12.85
N LYS A 60 -4.40 13.36 12.96
CA LYS A 60 -3.07 12.75 13.11
C LYS A 60 -2.97 11.54 12.21
N THR A 61 -1.79 11.29 11.68
CA THR A 61 -1.53 10.09 10.89
C THR A 61 -0.61 9.17 11.66
N TYR A 62 -1.08 7.95 11.86
CA TYR A 62 -0.31 6.93 12.55
C TYR A 62 0.17 5.84 11.61
N GLY A 63 1.32 5.27 11.96
CA GLY A 63 1.81 4.01 11.43
C GLY A 63 1.76 2.94 12.50
N HIS A 64 1.58 1.70 12.07
CA HIS A 64 1.58 0.53 12.94
C HIS A 64 2.79 -0.36 12.64
N TYR A 65 3.35 -0.95 13.67
CA TYR A 65 4.39 -1.96 13.53
C TYR A 65 3.75 -3.31 13.24
N LEU A 66 4.26 -3.97 12.20
CA LEU A 66 3.64 -5.17 11.66
C LEU A 66 3.84 -6.40 12.56
N LEU A 67 4.99 -6.51 13.21
CA LEU A 67 5.30 -7.61 14.11
C LEU A 67 4.94 -7.23 15.56
N ASP A 68 4.30 -8.14 16.26
CA ASP A 68 4.16 -8.08 17.71
C ASP A 68 5.43 -8.62 18.42
N GLN A 69 5.38 -8.75 19.76
CA GLN A 69 6.51 -9.21 20.55
C GLN A 69 6.81 -10.71 20.40
N ASP A 70 5.85 -11.47 19.86
CA ASP A 70 5.97 -12.90 19.59
C ASP A 70 6.27 -13.20 18.11
N ASP A 71 6.79 -12.21 17.38
CA ASP A 71 7.09 -12.28 15.93
C ASP A 71 5.87 -12.63 15.06
N LYS A 72 4.66 -12.29 15.52
CA LYS A 72 3.43 -12.52 14.79
C LYS A 72 2.96 -11.25 14.10
N THR A 73 2.30 -11.44 12.97
CA THR A 73 1.62 -10.38 12.20
C THR A 73 0.17 -10.75 11.93
N LYS A 74 -0.64 -9.78 11.57
CA LYS A 74 -2.05 -9.99 11.19
C LYS A 74 -2.29 -9.92 9.69
N LEU A 75 -1.28 -9.53 8.95
CA LEU A 75 -1.39 -9.35 7.52
C LEU A 75 -0.01 -9.44 6.85
N PHE A 76 -0.04 -9.70 5.57
CA PHE A 76 1.02 -9.30 4.66
C PHE A 76 0.52 -8.19 3.73
N ALA A 77 1.44 -7.44 3.14
CA ALA A 77 1.06 -6.35 2.26
C ALA A 77 2.05 -6.15 1.11
N PHE A 78 1.52 -5.65 0.01
CA PHE A 78 2.26 -5.18 -1.15
C PHE A 78 2.11 -3.67 -1.25
N ASP A 79 3.20 -2.93 -1.10
CA ASP A 79 3.26 -1.48 -1.37
C ASP A 79 3.66 -1.31 -2.85
N ILE A 80 2.69 -0.93 -3.65
CA ILE A 80 2.83 -0.74 -5.10
C ILE A 80 3.04 0.75 -5.34
N ASP A 81 4.25 1.11 -5.74
CA ASP A 81 4.66 2.51 -5.79
C ASP A 81 5.32 2.88 -7.13
N LEU A 82 5.18 4.14 -7.56
CA LEU A 82 5.93 4.66 -8.68
C LEU A 82 7.41 4.76 -8.32
N GLU A 83 8.25 4.18 -9.16
CA GLU A 83 9.69 4.29 -9.03
C GLU A 83 10.13 5.75 -9.14
N LYS A 84 11.25 6.06 -8.49
CA LYS A 84 11.91 7.35 -8.71
C LYS A 84 12.48 7.36 -10.13
N PRO A 85 12.34 8.49 -10.85
CA PRO A 85 12.98 8.62 -12.14
C PRO A 85 14.47 8.31 -12.04
N ASN A 86 14.96 7.50 -12.95
CA ASN A 86 16.41 7.38 -13.15
C ASN A 86 16.82 8.48 -14.13
N PRO A 87 17.61 9.48 -13.72
CA PRO A 87 17.99 10.59 -14.59
C PRO A 87 18.84 10.16 -15.79
N THR A 88 19.40 8.94 -15.77
CA THR A 88 20.19 8.39 -16.87
C THR A 88 19.36 7.55 -17.84
N LYS A 89 18.12 7.21 -17.48
CA LYS A 89 17.17 6.50 -18.33
C LYS A 89 15.94 7.36 -18.46
N GLY A 90 15.82 8.11 -19.54
CA GLY A 90 14.58 8.82 -19.89
C GLY A 90 13.40 7.85 -19.77
N ILE A 91 12.42 8.17 -18.91
CA ILE A 91 11.25 7.33 -18.74
C ILE A 91 10.29 7.66 -19.85
N LYS A 92 10.14 6.74 -20.79
CA LYS A 92 9.17 6.88 -21.88
C LYS A 92 7.87 6.25 -21.47
N PHE A 93 6.85 7.06 -21.29
CA PHE A 93 5.48 6.58 -21.10
C PHE A 93 4.77 6.51 -22.45
N TYR A 94 4.15 5.36 -22.73
CA TYR A 94 3.15 5.25 -23.78
C TYR A 94 1.78 5.57 -23.18
N TYR A 95 1.13 6.58 -23.71
CA TYR A 95 -0.21 6.93 -23.36
C TYR A 95 -1.18 6.31 -24.37
N PRO A 96 -2.09 5.43 -23.97
CA PRO A 96 -3.03 4.78 -24.90
C PRO A 96 -4.18 5.68 -25.36
N GLY A 97 -4.16 6.93 -25.01
CA GLY A 97 -5.21 7.89 -25.33
C GLY A 97 -5.05 8.56 -26.68
N GLY A 98 -5.09 7.81 -27.75
CA GLY A 98 -5.18 8.32 -29.13
C GLY A 98 -4.17 9.40 -29.53
N SER A 99 -3.51 9.23 -30.64
CA SER A 99 -2.77 10.28 -31.33
C SER A 99 -3.70 11.46 -31.64
N PRO A 100 -3.23 12.72 -31.63
CA PRO A 100 -4.00 13.84 -32.13
C PRO A 100 -4.52 13.69 -33.56
N ASP A 101 -3.95 12.76 -34.33
CA ASP A 101 -4.37 12.38 -35.69
C ASP A 101 -5.29 11.16 -35.75
N GLY A 102 -5.75 10.64 -34.58
CA GLY A 102 -6.67 9.51 -34.52
C GLY A 102 -6.03 8.14 -34.74
N SER A 103 -4.71 8.03 -34.88
CA SER A 103 -4.02 6.74 -34.94
C SER A 103 -3.93 6.13 -33.55
N TRP A 104 -4.17 4.82 -33.43
CA TRP A 104 -4.00 4.04 -32.20
C TRP A 104 -2.51 3.78 -31.99
N GLY A 105 -1.84 4.68 -31.34
CA GLY A 105 -0.46 4.54 -31.00
C GLY A 105 -0.12 5.58 -29.95
N GLY A 106 -0.04 5.16 -28.69
CA GLY A 106 0.42 6.04 -27.64
C GLY A 106 1.76 6.63 -28.01
N PHE A 107 1.93 7.94 -27.84
CA PHE A 107 3.24 8.55 -28.00
C PHE A 107 4.11 8.18 -26.80
N PRO A 108 5.40 7.81 -27.02
CA PRO A 108 6.35 7.78 -25.94
C PRO A 108 6.52 9.22 -25.44
N MET A 109 6.01 9.49 -24.25
CA MET A 109 6.30 10.76 -23.56
C MET A 109 7.48 10.56 -22.64
N GLU A 110 8.49 11.39 -22.76
CA GLU A 110 9.47 11.52 -21.68
C GLU A 110 8.77 12.23 -20.52
N LEU A 111 8.52 11.49 -19.45
CA LEU A 111 7.70 11.93 -18.34
C LEU A 111 8.36 11.55 -17.02
N ASP A 112 8.38 12.47 -16.07
CA ASP A 112 8.56 12.12 -14.67
C ASP A 112 7.24 11.55 -14.13
N PRO A 113 7.15 10.24 -13.84
CA PRO A 113 5.93 9.61 -13.39
C PRO A 113 5.39 10.22 -12.11
N ARG A 114 6.30 10.66 -11.24
CA ARG A 114 5.92 11.28 -9.96
C ARG A 114 5.30 12.66 -10.18
N ALA A 115 5.89 13.48 -11.05
CA ALA A 115 5.35 14.79 -11.39
C ALA A 115 3.96 14.64 -12.03
N ALA A 116 3.83 13.71 -12.99
CA ALA A 116 2.55 13.40 -13.64
C ALA A 116 1.49 12.86 -12.67
N TRP A 117 1.88 12.05 -11.69
CA TRP A 117 0.94 11.58 -10.65
C TRP A 117 0.45 12.72 -9.76
N LEU A 118 1.35 13.63 -9.37
CA LEU A 118 1.02 14.75 -8.50
C LEU A 118 0.18 15.84 -9.21
N ASP A 119 0.36 16.01 -10.51
CA ASP A 119 -0.50 16.88 -11.31
C ASP A 119 -1.85 16.20 -11.58
N ARG A 120 -2.89 16.68 -10.88
CA ARG A 120 -4.25 16.13 -10.99
C ARG A 120 -4.85 16.23 -12.39
N ARG A 121 -4.34 17.11 -13.23
CA ARG A 121 -4.82 17.36 -14.61
C ARG A 121 -3.95 16.66 -15.65
N HIS A 122 -2.86 16.01 -15.23
CA HIS A 122 -1.94 15.38 -16.16
C HIS A 122 -2.62 14.23 -16.93
N PRO A 123 -2.56 14.21 -18.28
CA PRO A 123 -3.27 13.22 -19.11
C PRO A 123 -2.82 11.77 -18.87
N ALA A 124 -1.58 11.54 -18.42
CA ALA A 124 -1.09 10.20 -18.10
C ALA A 124 -1.61 9.65 -16.75
N ARG A 125 -2.21 10.48 -15.90
CA ARG A 125 -2.65 10.06 -14.56
C ARG A 125 -3.73 8.97 -14.57
N PRO A 126 -4.76 8.99 -15.42
CA PRO A 126 -5.71 7.88 -15.55
C PRO A 126 -5.03 6.56 -15.92
N TRP A 127 -4.05 6.60 -16.82
CA TRP A 127 -3.26 5.43 -17.19
C TRP A 127 -2.46 4.85 -16.01
N MET A 128 -1.84 5.70 -15.20
CA MET A 128 -1.14 5.25 -13.99
C MET A 128 -2.09 4.59 -12.99
N LYS A 129 -3.26 5.17 -12.77
CA LYS A 129 -4.29 4.57 -11.92
C LYS A 129 -4.74 3.21 -12.45
N TYR A 130 -4.93 3.11 -13.75
CA TYR A 130 -5.26 1.86 -14.42
C TYR A 130 -4.20 0.78 -14.14
N GLN A 131 -2.91 1.11 -14.32
CA GLN A 131 -1.81 0.18 -14.04
C GLN A 131 -1.82 -0.29 -12.58
N PHE A 132 -1.95 0.62 -11.62
CA PHE A 132 -2.03 0.26 -10.21
C PHE A 132 -3.21 -0.65 -9.89
N LYS A 133 -4.39 -0.34 -10.41
CA LYS A 133 -5.57 -1.18 -10.19
C LYS A 133 -5.42 -2.56 -10.86
N MET A 134 -4.82 -2.64 -12.04
CA MET A 134 -4.53 -3.92 -12.70
C MET A 134 -3.59 -4.79 -11.87
N ILE A 135 -2.51 -4.20 -11.35
CA ILE A 135 -1.57 -4.91 -10.47
C ILE A 135 -2.29 -5.37 -9.19
N ALA A 136 -3.03 -4.46 -8.54
CA ALA A 136 -3.79 -4.80 -7.35
C ALA A 136 -4.80 -5.92 -7.60
N ALA A 137 -5.49 -5.87 -8.74
CA ALA A 137 -6.45 -6.87 -9.15
C ALA A 137 -5.82 -8.27 -9.28
N LYS A 138 -4.67 -8.35 -9.95
CA LYS A 138 -3.94 -9.60 -10.11
C LYS A 138 -3.50 -10.17 -8.76
N LEU A 139 -2.91 -9.33 -7.89
CA LEU A 139 -2.50 -9.73 -6.55
C LEU A 139 -3.70 -10.21 -5.72
N MET A 140 -4.78 -9.42 -5.67
CA MET A 140 -5.97 -9.76 -4.89
C MET A 140 -6.65 -11.04 -5.38
N ARG A 141 -6.64 -11.30 -6.68
CA ARG A 141 -7.18 -12.55 -7.23
C ARG A 141 -6.44 -13.75 -6.64
N VAL A 142 -5.11 -13.78 -6.71
CA VAL A 142 -4.31 -14.89 -6.16
C VAL A 142 -4.50 -15.01 -4.64
N ILE A 143 -4.48 -13.88 -3.92
CA ILE A 143 -4.70 -13.87 -2.46
C ILE A 143 -6.05 -14.49 -2.12
N HIS A 144 -7.10 -14.15 -2.87
CA HIS A 144 -8.46 -14.60 -2.57
C HIS A 144 -8.77 -15.99 -3.11
N GLU A 145 -8.42 -16.26 -4.39
CA GLU A 145 -8.82 -17.50 -5.06
C GLU A 145 -7.89 -18.67 -4.73
N ASP A 146 -6.58 -18.41 -4.64
CA ASP A 146 -5.58 -19.48 -4.45
C ASP A 146 -5.22 -19.67 -2.97
N LEU A 147 -5.19 -18.58 -2.17
CA LEU A 147 -4.87 -18.67 -0.74
C LEU A 147 -6.09 -18.61 0.18
N GLU A 148 -7.28 -18.32 -0.37
CA GLU A 148 -8.54 -18.15 0.39
C GLU A 148 -8.44 -17.10 1.51
N ILE A 149 -7.56 -16.10 1.35
CA ILE A 149 -7.30 -15.05 2.33
C ILE A 149 -8.12 -13.80 1.98
N PRO A 150 -8.87 -13.20 2.94
CA PRO A 150 -9.52 -11.92 2.76
C PRO A 150 -8.49 -10.82 2.42
N CYS A 151 -8.81 -9.96 1.46
CA CYS A 151 -7.88 -8.92 1.01
C CYS A 151 -8.59 -7.62 0.65
N ALA A 152 -7.85 -6.52 0.64
CA ALA A 152 -8.33 -5.22 0.20
C ALA A 152 -7.20 -4.37 -0.38
N ALA A 153 -7.54 -3.49 -1.31
CA ALA A 153 -6.61 -2.49 -1.83
C ALA A 153 -6.94 -1.11 -1.27
N ALA A 154 -5.93 -0.31 -0.94
CA ALA A 154 -6.09 1.04 -0.43
C ALA A 154 -5.20 2.04 -1.17
N TYR A 155 -5.72 3.22 -1.47
CA TYR A 155 -4.93 4.37 -1.91
C TYR A 155 -4.06 4.87 -0.77
N SER A 156 -2.76 4.98 -1.00
CA SER A 156 -1.77 5.35 0.03
C SER A 156 -1.77 6.84 0.38
N GLY A 157 -2.58 7.65 -0.30
CA GLY A 157 -2.53 9.11 -0.15
C GLY A 157 -1.27 9.74 -0.76
N GLY A 158 -0.55 9.02 -1.60
CA GLY A 158 0.69 9.47 -2.25
C GLY A 158 0.71 9.07 -3.72
N LYS A 159 1.75 8.37 -4.14
CA LYS A 159 1.99 7.96 -5.52
C LYS A 159 1.81 6.45 -5.75
N GLY A 160 1.07 5.77 -4.89
CA GLY A 160 0.90 4.32 -4.95
C GLY A 160 -0.35 3.83 -4.23
N ILE A 161 -0.45 2.52 -4.16
CA ILE A 161 -1.53 1.81 -3.46
C ILE A 161 -0.93 0.66 -2.64
N HIS A 162 -1.63 0.27 -1.59
CA HIS A 162 -1.29 -0.91 -0.81
C HIS A 162 -2.33 -2.00 -1.07
N VAL A 163 -1.89 -3.25 -1.23
CA VAL A 163 -2.77 -4.42 -1.22
C VAL A 163 -2.46 -5.21 0.05
N TYR A 164 -3.48 -5.56 0.81
CA TYR A 164 -3.37 -6.28 2.07
C TYR A 164 -4.01 -7.66 1.95
N GLY A 165 -3.31 -8.70 2.42
CA GLY A 165 -3.88 -10.01 2.73
C GLY A 165 -4.04 -10.16 4.25
N PHE A 166 -5.26 -10.37 4.74
CA PHE A 166 -5.59 -10.40 6.17
C PHE A 166 -5.58 -11.83 6.70
N THR A 167 -4.49 -12.23 7.34
CA THR A 167 -4.26 -13.61 7.78
C THR A 167 -4.80 -13.91 9.18
N GLY A 168 -5.14 -12.87 9.96
CA GLY A 168 -5.22 -13.03 11.41
C GLY A 168 -3.81 -13.12 12.01
N SER A 169 -3.71 -13.43 13.31
CA SER A 169 -2.41 -13.48 13.99
C SER A 169 -1.69 -14.79 13.65
N ILE A 170 -0.67 -14.71 12.81
CA ILE A 170 0.21 -15.84 12.39
C ILE A 170 1.69 -15.43 12.52
N PRO A 171 2.65 -16.36 12.54
CA PRO A 171 4.07 -16.06 12.45
C PRO A 171 4.40 -15.18 11.23
N ALA A 172 5.28 -14.21 11.38
CA ALA A 172 5.66 -13.31 10.29
C ALA A 172 6.32 -14.07 9.11
N ALA A 173 7.03 -15.16 9.39
CA ALA A 173 7.60 -16.03 8.37
C ALA A 173 6.53 -16.64 7.46
N GLU A 174 5.41 -17.14 8.02
CA GLU A 174 4.29 -17.68 7.26
C GLU A 174 3.60 -16.60 6.41
N ALA A 175 3.44 -15.40 6.95
CA ALA A 175 2.88 -14.27 6.21
C ALA A 175 3.77 -13.87 5.02
N ARG A 176 5.10 -13.88 5.19
CA ARG A 176 6.05 -13.64 4.10
C ARG A 176 6.03 -14.73 3.05
N GLU A 177 5.95 -15.99 3.47
CA GLU A 177 5.79 -17.13 2.55
C GLU A 177 4.51 -16.98 1.72
N GLY A 178 3.39 -16.62 2.35
CA GLY A 178 2.14 -16.33 1.64
C GLY A 178 2.29 -15.21 0.61
N ALA A 179 2.95 -14.12 0.95
CA ALA A 179 3.23 -13.05 0.00
C ALA A 179 4.15 -13.49 -1.15
N GLN A 180 5.15 -14.34 -0.88
CA GLN A 180 6.02 -14.89 -1.90
C GLN A 180 5.25 -15.82 -2.86
N ILE A 181 4.39 -16.68 -2.34
CA ILE A 181 3.52 -17.56 -3.14
C ILE A 181 2.67 -16.71 -4.12
N VAL A 182 2.12 -15.58 -3.68
CA VAL A 182 1.35 -14.68 -4.56
C VAL A 182 2.20 -14.19 -5.73
N LEU A 183 3.43 -13.71 -5.47
CA LEU A 183 4.32 -13.22 -6.53
C LEU A 183 4.78 -14.33 -7.47
N ASP A 184 5.09 -15.51 -6.93
CA ASP A 184 5.52 -16.68 -7.71
C ASP A 184 4.39 -17.22 -8.59
N THR A 185 3.16 -17.26 -8.09
CA THR A 185 1.96 -17.64 -8.86
C THR A 185 1.71 -16.70 -10.02
N LEU A 186 1.88 -15.38 -9.82
CA LEU A 186 1.79 -14.42 -10.91
C LEU A 186 2.94 -14.57 -11.92
N GLY A 187 4.13 -14.96 -11.46
CA GLY A 187 5.29 -15.20 -12.30
C GLY A 187 5.85 -13.97 -13.06
N GLU A 188 5.25 -12.79 -12.86
CA GLU A 188 5.55 -11.56 -13.60
C GLU A 188 6.59 -10.67 -12.90
N TRP A 189 6.92 -10.96 -11.64
CA TRP A 189 7.76 -10.12 -10.79
C TRP A 189 9.07 -10.81 -10.45
N GLU A 190 10.15 -10.03 -10.33
CA GLU A 190 11.49 -10.51 -9.94
C GLU A 190 12.12 -9.59 -8.89
N PRO A 191 12.95 -10.12 -7.97
CA PRO A 191 13.69 -9.31 -7.01
C PRO A 191 14.55 -8.23 -7.69
N SER A 192 14.62 -7.02 -7.11
CA SER A 192 15.35 -5.89 -7.70
C SER A 192 16.36 -5.23 -6.76
N ARG A 193 15.92 -4.76 -5.58
CA ARG A 193 16.74 -4.01 -4.61
C ARG A 193 16.74 -4.69 -3.24
N GLY A 194 17.18 -5.95 -3.19
CA GLY A 194 17.10 -6.80 -2.00
C GLY A 194 15.85 -7.68 -2.00
N GLU A 195 15.67 -8.45 -0.93
CA GLU A 195 14.70 -9.55 -0.84
C GLU A 195 13.24 -9.12 -0.84
N ASN A 196 12.95 -7.86 -0.51
CA ASN A 196 11.57 -7.39 -0.33
C ASN A 196 11.11 -6.43 -1.43
N PHE A 197 11.94 -6.16 -2.43
CA PHE A 197 11.62 -5.27 -3.53
C PHE A 197 11.58 -6.02 -4.85
N TYR A 198 10.50 -5.83 -5.58
CA TYR A 198 10.26 -6.50 -6.86
C TYR A 198 9.99 -5.49 -7.96
N LYS A 199 10.44 -5.79 -9.16
CA LYS A 199 10.11 -5.09 -10.40
C LYS A 199 9.44 -6.05 -11.36
N HIS A 200 8.68 -5.53 -12.30
CA HIS A 200 8.09 -6.34 -13.35
C HIS A 200 9.18 -6.88 -14.30
N LYS A 201 9.10 -8.14 -14.69
CA LYS A 201 10.08 -8.78 -15.60
C LYS A 201 10.07 -8.14 -16.98
N ASP A 202 8.89 -7.84 -17.50
CA ASP A 202 8.73 -7.15 -18.77
C ASP A 202 8.82 -5.64 -18.56
N GLN A 203 9.83 -5.03 -19.17
CA GLN A 203 10.06 -3.59 -19.12
C GLN A 203 9.46 -2.86 -20.32
N ASP A 204 8.73 -3.56 -21.19
CA ASP A 204 7.98 -2.97 -22.28
C ASP A 204 6.72 -2.27 -21.73
N PHE A 205 6.47 -1.06 -22.16
CA PHE A 205 5.34 -0.26 -21.68
C PHE A 205 3.96 -0.83 -22.03
N LEU A 206 3.87 -1.62 -23.07
CA LEU A 206 2.60 -2.20 -23.52
C LEU A 206 2.27 -3.51 -22.80
N ARG A 207 3.29 -4.20 -22.28
CA ARG A 207 3.15 -5.53 -21.69
C ARG A 207 3.47 -5.58 -20.20
N GLY A 208 4.30 -4.64 -19.73
CA GLY A 208 4.82 -4.61 -18.37
C GLY A 208 4.48 -3.33 -17.62
N TYR A 209 5.10 -3.19 -16.46
CA TYR A 209 4.95 -2.03 -15.59
C TYR A 209 6.32 -1.44 -15.22
N PRO A 210 7.07 -0.88 -16.19
CA PRO A 210 8.49 -0.53 -16.02
C PRO A 210 8.74 0.57 -14.98
N ASN A 211 7.71 1.31 -14.60
CA ASN A 211 7.81 2.42 -13.64
C ASN A 211 7.17 2.11 -12.30
N VAL A 212 6.82 0.85 -12.06
CA VAL A 212 6.18 0.41 -10.82
C VAL A 212 7.07 -0.60 -10.13
N SER A 213 7.23 -0.44 -8.83
CA SER A 213 7.84 -1.45 -7.96
C SER A 213 6.84 -1.91 -6.91
N ILE A 214 7.05 -3.13 -6.44
CA ILE A 214 6.33 -3.70 -5.31
C ILE A 214 7.31 -3.88 -4.17
N GLU A 215 6.97 -3.38 -3.00
CA GLU A 215 7.64 -3.67 -1.75
C GLU A 215 6.76 -4.59 -0.90
N VAL A 216 7.34 -5.70 -0.43
CA VAL A 216 6.61 -6.73 0.33
C VAL A 216 6.82 -6.53 1.83
N PHE A 217 5.75 -6.68 2.58
CA PHE A 217 5.71 -6.62 4.04
C PHE A 217 5.00 -7.84 4.64
N PRO A 218 5.43 -8.30 5.85
CA PRO A 218 6.58 -7.82 6.63
C PRO A 218 7.90 -8.12 5.93
N LYS A 219 8.94 -7.31 6.20
CA LYS A 219 10.28 -7.45 5.59
C LYS A 219 11.19 -8.41 6.34
N GLN A 220 10.74 -8.95 7.44
CA GLN A 220 11.52 -9.79 8.35
C GLN A 220 10.63 -10.85 9.00
N ASP A 221 11.22 -11.99 9.32
CA ASP A 221 10.53 -13.12 9.94
C ASP A 221 10.41 -12.97 11.45
N SER A 222 11.30 -12.19 12.05
CA SER A 222 11.35 -11.97 13.49
C SER A 222 11.91 -10.58 13.82
N LEU A 223 11.69 -10.15 15.04
CA LEU A 223 12.33 -8.94 15.58
C LEU A 223 13.82 -9.16 15.79
N ALA A 224 14.26 -10.39 16.06
CA ALA A 224 15.61 -10.73 16.46
C ALA A 224 16.07 -9.82 17.63
N ASP A 225 17.20 -9.12 17.48
CA ASP A 225 17.69 -8.17 18.47
C ASP A 225 17.06 -6.77 18.39
N LYS A 226 16.06 -6.58 17.50
CA LYS A 226 15.39 -5.29 17.32
C LYS A 226 14.17 -5.22 18.21
N ASP A 227 13.99 -4.11 18.84
CA ASP A 227 12.80 -3.83 19.64
C ASP A 227 11.53 -3.64 18.78
N LEU A 228 11.68 -3.07 17.58
CA LEU A 228 10.59 -2.77 16.66
C LEU A 228 10.87 -3.31 15.26
N GLY A 229 9.84 -3.90 14.66
CA GLY A 229 9.86 -4.38 13.29
C GLY A 229 9.54 -3.31 12.26
N ASN A 230 9.15 -3.75 11.08
CA ASN A 230 8.75 -2.87 9.99
C ASN A 230 7.48 -2.08 10.32
N LEU A 231 7.44 -0.88 9.81
CA LEU A 231 6.33 0.05 9.96
C LEU A 231 5.59 0.22 8.65
N MET A 232 4.26 0.20 8.72
CA MET A 232 3.40 0.66 7.63
C MET A 232 2.46 1.77 8.10
N ARG A 233 2.03 2.62 7.16
CA ARG A 233 0.96 3.58 7.42
C ARG A 233 -0.34 2.83 7.66
N LEU A 234 -1.05 3.21 8.72
CA LEU A 234 -2.42 2.74 8.92
C LEU A 234 -3.32 3.38 7.84
N PRO A 235 -4.18 2.63 7.13
CA PRO A 235 -5.10 3.19 6.15
C PRO A 235 -6.21 4.03 6.80
N LEU A 236 -7.00 4.74 5.99
CA LEU A 236 -8.16 5.55 6.37
C LEU A 236 -7.85 6.88 7.09
N GLY A 237 -6.57 7.28 7.15
CA GLY A 237 -6.17 8.59 7.64
C GLY A 237 -5.85 9.56 6.50
N ARG A 238 -4.90 10.45 6.75
CA ARG A 238 -4.38 11.40 5.77
C ARG A 238 -2.87 11.24 5.63
N ASN A 239 -2.35 11.29 4.44
CA ASN A 239 -0.91 11.36 4.24
C ASN A 239 -0.46 12.81 4.44
N LEU A 240 0.26 13.10 5.52
CA LEU A 240 0.65 14.48 5.86
C LEU A 240 1.61 15.11 4.83
N LYS A 241 2.37 14.29 4.10
CA LYS A 241 3.28 14.79 3.05
C LYS A 241 2.55 15.32 1.82
N SER A 242 1.46 14.67 1.41
CA SER A 242 0.66 15.06 0.24
C SER A 242 -0.61 15.82 0.61
N SER A 243 -1.02 15.73 1.86
CA SER A 243 -2.33 16.16 2.37
C SER A 243 -3.52 15.40 1.77
N ASP A 244 -3.27 14.31 1.06
CA ASP A 244 -4.34 13.49 0.48
C ASP A 244 -4.90 12.48 1.49
N PRO A 245 -6.21 12.19 1.44
CA PRO A 245 -6.81 11.13 2.25
C PRO A 245 -6.34 9.77 1.77
N THR A 246 -6.34 8.80 2.68
CA THR A 246 -6.16 7.38 2.37
C THR A 246 -7.48 6.65 2.52
N PHE A 247 -7.80 5.74 1.60
CA PHE A 247 -9.10 5.05 1.58
C PHE A 247 -8.98 3.69 0.90
N PHE A 248 -9.86 2.77 1.22
CA PHE A 248 -10.00 1.52 0.46
C PHE A 248 -10.63 1.81 -0.90
N ILE A 249 -10.11 1.15 -1.92
CA ILE A 249 -10.50 1.36 -3.31
C ILE A 249 -11.64 0.41 -3.67
N ASP A 250 -12.68 0.95 -4.28
CA ASP A 250 -13.68 0.14 -4.97
C ASP A 250 -13.06 -0.46 -6.23
N MET A 251 -12.72 -1.74 -6.15
CA MET A 251 -12.11 -2.46 -7.26
C MET A 251 -13.09 -2.74 -8.40
N ALA A 252 -14.40 -2.64 -8.16
CA ALA A 252 -15.44 -2.76 -9.19
C ALA A 252 -15.66 -1.46 -9.97
N SER A 253 -15.16 -0.33 -9.50
CA SER A 253 -15.22 0.94 -10.22
C SER A 253 -14.34 0.92 -11.49
N PRO A 254 -14.54 1.84 -12.45
CA PRO A 254 -13.73 1.90 -13.67
C PRO A 254 -12.22 1.87 -13.36
N MET A 255 -11.46 1.13 -14.14
CA MET A 255 -10.03 0.86 -13.87
C MET A 255 -9.16 2.13 -13.83
N ALA A 256 -9.53 3.17 -14.57
CA ALA A 256 -8.84 4.47 -14.55
C ALA A 256 -9.22 5.35 -13.34
N ASP A 257 -10.11 4.89 -12.46
CA ASP A 257 -10.58 5.63 -11.31
C ASP A 257 -10.17 4.96 -9.99
N MET A 258 -9.90 5.79 -8.99
CA MET A 258 -9.72 5.34 -7.61
C MET A 258 -10.88 5.87 -6.78
N VAL A 259 -11.98 5.12 -6.77
CA VAL A 259 -13.20 5.46 -6.04
C VAL A 259 -13.14 4.85 -4.65
N PRO A 260 -13.43 5.64 -3.59
CA PRO A 260 -13.51 5.09 -2.25
C PRO A 260 -14.66 4.09 -2.11
N VAL A 261 -14.42 3.02 -1.35
CA VAL A 261 -15.47 2.09 -0.91
C VAL A 261 -15.73 2.26 0.59
N ASP A 262 -16.90 1.85 1.05
CA ASP A 262 -17.19 1.83 2.48
C ASP A 262 -16.14 0.99 3.23
N PRO A 263 -15.44 1.59 4.22
CA PRO A 263 -14.34 0.91 4.89
C PRO A 263 -14.79 -0.25 5.78
N THR A 264 -15.98 -0.20 6.35
CA THR A 264 -16.52 -1.31 7.14
C THR A 264 -16.78 -2.51 6.25
N TRP A 265 -17.39 -2.27 5.08
CA TRP A 265 -17.60 -3.31 4.09
C TRP A 265 -16.28 -3.92 3.58
N ALA A 266 -15.26 -3.09 3.29
CA ALA A 266 -13.95 -3.56 2.86
C ALA A 266 -13.28 -4.47 3.91
N LEU A 267 -13.37 -4.10 5.20
CA LEU A 267 -12.76 -4.84 6.32
C LEU A 267 -13.53 -6.08 6.74
N THR A 268 -14.80 -6.21 6.37
CA THR A 268 -15.64 -7.39 6.66
C THR A 268 -15.72 -8.39 5.51
N GLY A 269 -14.87 -8.26 4.49
CA GLY A 269 -14.76 -9.21 3.38
C GLY A 269 -15.69 -8.89 2.20
N GLY A 270 -16.40 -7.76 2.23
CA GLY A 270 -17.25 -7.36 1.11
C GLY A 270 -16.49 -6.99 -0.16
N ALA A 271 -15.23 -6.56 -0.04
CA ALA A 271 -14.36 -6.17 -1.15
C ALA A 271 -14.01 -7.33 -2.11
N LEU A 272 -14.34 -8.55 -1.76
CA LEU A 272 -14.00 -9.77 -2.51
C LEU A 272 -15.03 -10.19 -3.56
N ARG A 273 -16.22 -9.58 -3.57
CA ARG A 273 -17.32 -10.02 -4.45
C ARG A 273 -17.28 -9.62 -5.93
N PRO A 274 -16.52 -8.62 -6.39
CA PRO A 274 -16.62 -8.15 -7.79
C PRO A 274 -15.97 -9.08 -8.82
N TRP A 275 -15.06 -9.97 -8.43
CA TRP A 275 -14.25 -10.75 -9.37
C TRP A 275 -14.92 -12.01 -9.91
N SER A 276 -16.03 -12.43 -9.34
CA SER A 276 -16.79 -13.60 -9.82
C SER A 276 -17.57 -13.37 -11.12
N ARG A 277 -17.40 -12.24 -11.80
CA ARG A 277 -18.14 -11.86 -13.02
C ARG A 277 -17.30 -11.23 -14.14
N VAL A 278 -15.98 -11.51 -14.19
CA VAL A 278 -15.18 -11.12 -15.35
C VAL A 278 -14.61 -12.36 -16.03
#